data_74f583cbaf7cdf3d54b2dfbbe131f820
#
_entry.id   74f583cbaf7cdf3d54b2dfbbe131f820
#
_cell.length_a   1.000
_cell.length_b   1.000
_cell.length_c   1.000
_cell.angle_alpha   90.00
_cell.angle_beta   90.00
_cell.angle_gamma   90.00
#
_symmetry.space_group_name_H-M   'P 1'
#
loop_
_entity.id
_entity.type
_entity.pdbx_description
1 polymer ?
#
loop_
_entity_poly.entity_id
_entity_poly.type
_entity_poly.pdbx_seq_one_letter_code
_entity_poly.pdbx_strand_id
1 'polypeptide(L)'
;YSGNDASSPYEANYLEDICEEISEIEENKRPQILFRRCPVDKSNRFDKVLEKYKGLIFSIDPDWRIDKENRDSFATIYPTLNDVKLLVNTVFHSDLVLNLGSTMAHDFAVLNKPCFYLNYNPVKNSIFKVEDVYSFQHFNSLKDIDAVGFINHKNDIKKNIYDTLFSSKVIGKDRINWLNRIVLHPLEKNSKNLIEEIE
;
A
#
# COMPACT_ATOMS: atom_id res chain seq x y z
N TYR A 1 0.78 2.65 -2.69
CA TYR A 1 2.04 2.49 -1.93
C TYR A 1 2.87 1.36 -2.53
N SER A 2 4.14 1.62 -2.85
CA SER A 2 5.01 0.60 -3.44
C SER A 2 5.83 -0.17 -2.40
N GLY A 3 6.23 -1.39 -2.76
CA GLY A 3 7.27 -2.16 -2.09
C GLY A 3 8.68 -1.82 -2.60
N ASN A 4 9.67 -2.57 -2.14
CA ASN A 4 11.04 -2.42 -2.65
C ASN A 4 11.22 -3.15 -3.98
N ASP A 5 12.25 -2.77 -4.73
CA ASP A 5 12.56 -3.30 -6.06
C ASP A 5 12.97 -4.78 -6.07
N ALA A 6 13.56 -5.26 -4.98
CA ALA A 6 14.00 -6.66 -4.87
C ALA A 6 12.82 -7.62 -4.68
N SER A 7 11.84 -7.26 -3.83
CA SER A 7 10.68 -8.12 -3.53
C SER A 7 9.48 -7.88 -4.46
N SER A 8 9.45 -6.75 -5.18
CA SER A 8 8.32 -6.33 -6.01
C SER A 8 8.80 -5.64 -7.30
N PRO A 9 9.55 -6.34 -8.18
CA PRO A 9 10.24 -5.70 -9.32
C PRO A 9 9.30 -5.06 -10.34
N TYR A 10 8.07 -5.50 -10.44
CA TYR A 10 7.10 -5.05 -11.47
C TYR A 10 6.07 -4.04 -10.98
N GLU A 11 6.29 -3.37 -9.86
CA GLU A 11 5.30 -2.40 -9.35
C GLU A 11 5.12 -1.17 -10.24
N ALA A 12 6.10 -0.81 -11.06
CA ALA A 12 5.91 0.22 -12.08
C ALA A 12 4.86 -0.18 -13.12
N ASN A 13 4.78 -1.47 -13.47
CA ASN A 13 3.76 -1.99 -14.38
C ASN A 13 2.36 -1.96 -13.72
N TYR A 14 2.26 -2.33 -12.44
CA TYR A 14 1.00 -2.18 -11.71
C TYR A 14 0.56 -0.70 -11.63
N LEU A 15 1.49 0.22 -11.37
CA LEU A 15 1.17 1.65 -11.34
C LEU A 15 0.69 2.14 -12.70
N GLU A 16 1.32 1.68 -13.80
CA GLU A 16 0.88 1.99 -15.16
C GLU A 16 -0.54 1.45 -15.43
N ASP A 17 -0.81 0.19 -15.08
CA ASP A 17 -2.12 -0.43 -15.20
C ASP A 17 -3.21 0.35 -14.43
N ILE A 18 -2.90 0.77 -13.20
CA ILE A 18 -3.80 1.60 -12.38
C ILE A 18 -4.10 2.92 -13.08
N CYS A 19 -3.06 3.59 -13.60
CA CYS A 19 -3.24 4.87 -14.30
C CYS A 19 -4.05 4.73 -15.58
N GLU A 20 -3.82 3.68 -16.36
CA GLU A 20 -4.59 3.41 -17.58
C GLU A 20 -6.08 3.23 -17.25
N GLU A 21 -6.41 2.36 -16.31
CA GLU A 21 -7.78 2.06 -15.90
C GLU A 21 -8.49 3.29 -15.28
N ILE A 22 -7.79 4.06 -14.44
CA ILE A 22 -8.33 5.28 -13.83
C ILE A 22 -8.53 6.38 -14.87
N SER A 23 -7.67 6.47 -15.89
CA SER A 23 -7.81 7.46 -16.97
C SER A 23 -9.08 7.27 -17.78
N GLU A 24 -9.65 6.08 -17.82
CA GLU A 24 -10.91 5.78 -18.49
C GLU A 24 -12.16 6.25 -17.71
N ILE A 25 -11.99 6.68 -16.46
CA ILE A 25 -13.09 7.27 -15.68
C ILE A 25 -13.34 8.70 -16.19
N GLU A 26 -14.60 9.10 -16.28
CA GLU A 26 -14.99 10.47 -16.59
C GLU A 26 -14.24 11.47 -15.70
N GLU A 27 -13.72 12.55 -16.28
CA GLU A 27 -12.81 13.48 -15.62
C GLU A 27 -13.39 14.05 -14.31
N ASN A 28 -14.68 14.37 -14.28
CA ASN A 28 -15.38 14.90 -13.11
C ASN A 28 -15.59 13.89 -11.95
N LYS A 29 -15.36 12.60 -12.22
CA LYS A 29 -15.45 11.51 -11.24
C LYS A 29 -14.13 10.77 -11.05
N ARG A 30 -13.10 11.20 -11.77
CA ARG A 30 -11.80 10.54 -11.74
C ARG A 30 -11.09 10.81 -10.42
N PRO A 31 -10.75 9.78 -9.64
CA PRO A 31 -9.95 9.96 -8.43
C PRO A 31 -8.53 10.38 -8.77
N GLN A 32 -7.92 11.14 -7.88
CA GLN A 32 -6.48 11.42 -7.93
C GLN A 32 -5.70 10.23 -7.38
N ILE A 33 -4.52 10.00 -7.94
CA ILE A 33 -3.60 8.95 -7.48
C ILE A 33 -2.49 9.61 -6.68
N LEU A 34 -2.44 9.31 -5.39
CA LEU A 34 -1.33 9.68 -4.54
C LEU A 34 -0.35 8.51 -4.47
N PHE A 35 0.81 8.66 -5.11
CA PHE A 35 1.84 7.63 -5.13
C PHE A 35 2.88 7.89 -4.05
N ARG A 36 3.09 6.90 -3.18
CA ARG A 36 4.14 6.93 -2.19
C ARG A 36 5.12 5.78 -2.42
N ARG A 37 6.36 6.14 -2.72
CA ARG A 37 7.45 5.20 -2.93
C ARG A 37 7.87 4.52 -1.62
N CYS A 38 8.29 3.25 -1.71
CA CYS A 38 8.96 2.59 -0.60
C CYS A 38 10.27 3.33 -0.26
N PRO A 39 10.53 3.65 1.01
CA PRO A 39 11.70 4.45 1.40
C PRO A 39 13.05 3.86 1.03
N VAL A 40 13.13 2.54 0.93
CA VAL A 40 14.37 1.82 0.56
C VAL A 40 14.55 1.67 -0.95
N ASP A 41 13.52 1.94 -1.74
CA ASP A 41 13.60 1.88 -3.20
C ASP A 41 14.28 3.13 -3.76
N LYS A 42 15.50 2.98 -4.25
CA LYS A 42 16.31 4.03 -4.88
C LYS A 42 16.31 3.94 -6.41
N SER A 43 15.53 3.03 -6.98
CA SER A 43 15.48 2.83 -8.42
C SER A 43 14.73 3.96 -9.14
N ASN A 44 14.94 4.08 -10.44
CA ASN A 44 14.22 5.00 -11.31
C ASN A 44 13.06 4.32 -12.07
N ARG A 45 12.64 3.13 -11.62
CA ARG A 45 11.64 2.31 -12.33
C ARG A 45 10.27 2.97 -12.52
N PHE A 46 9.93 3.92 -11.65
CA PHE A 46 8.65 4.64 -11.72
C PHE A 46 8.69 5.89 -12.60
N ASP A 47 9.87 6.43 -12.95
CA ASP A 47 10.02 7.74 -13.57
C ASP A 47 9.22 7.87 -14.88
N LYS A 48 9.23 6.84 -15.72
CA LYS A 48 8.48 6.82 -16.99
C LYS A 48 6.97 6.90 -16.76
N VAL A 49 6.46 6.19 -15.77
CA VAL A 49 5.02 6.18 -15.45
C VAL A 49 4.60 7.53 -14.86
N LEU A 50 5.40 8.07 -13.95
CA LEU A 50 5.16 9.38 -13.33
C LEU A 50 5.13 10.50 -14.37
N GLU A 51 6.05 10.49 -15.35
CA GLU A 51 6.05 11.48 -16.42
C GLU A 51 4.87 11.29 -17.38
N LYS A 52 4.57 10.04 -17.79
CA LYS A 52 3.45 9.73 -18.70
C LYS A 52 2.10 10.17 -18.14
N TYR A 53 1.89 10.02 -16.84
CA TYR A 53 0.62 10.33 -16.17
C TYR A 53 0.69 11.56 -15.25
N LYS A 54 1.56 12.49 -15.60
CA LYS A 54 1.66 13.79 -14.92
C LYS A 54 0.31 14.51 -14.88
N GLY A 55 -0.11 14.92 -13.70
CA GLY A 55 -1.44 15.52 -13.48
C GLY A 55 -2.51 14.54 -12.99
N LEU A 56 -2.34 13.23 -13.21
CA LEU A 56 -3.16 12.19 -12.57
C LEU A 56 -2.49 11.64 -11.29
N ILE A 57 -1.16 11.52 -11.32
CA ILE A 57 -0.35 11.02 -10.20
C ILE A 57 0.33 12.19 -9.50
N PHE A 58 0.20 12.20 -8.17
CA PHE A 58 0.95 13.06 -7.27
C PHE A 58 1.90 12.18 -6.44
N SER A 59 3.21 12.33 -6.67
CA SER A 59 4.22 11.57 -5.92
C SER A 59 4.56 12.23 -4.60
N ILE A 60 4.63 11.44 -3.54
CA ILE A 60 5.12 11.85 -2.23
C ILE A 60 6.37 11.04 -1.91
N ASP A 61 7.47 11.72 -1.75
CA ASP A 61 8.72 11.08 -1.31
C ASP A 61 8.73 10.88 0.21
N PRO A 62 9.20 9.72 0.67
CA PRO A 62 9.38 9.48 2.10
C PRO A 62 10.53 10.33 2.66
N ASP A 63 10.33 10.87 3.87
CA ASP A 63 11.34 11.64 4.61
C ASP A 63 12.07 10.73 5.62
N TRP A 64 12.93 9.83 5.11
CA TRP A 64 13.69 8.89 5.92
C TRP A 64 15.16 9.29 6.02
N ARG A 65 15.75 9.05 7.18
CA ARG A 65 17.18 9.22 7.41
C ARG A 65 17.94 7.96 7.04
N ILE A 66 19.11 8.15 6.45
CA ILE A 66 20.08 7.09 6.19
C ILE A 66 21.24 7.30 7.13
N ASP A 67 21.54 6.32 7.96
CA ASP A 67 22.78 6.30 8.74
C ASP A 67 23.95 5.98 7.80
N LYS A 68 24.81 6.96 7.58
CA LYS A 68 25.93 6.85 6.65
C LYS A 68 27.08 5.99 7.19
N GLU A 69 27.13 5.74 8.48
CA GLU A 69 28.20 4.96 9.12
C GLU A 69 27.99 3.44 8.93
N ASN A 70 26.78 3.02 8.66
CA ASN A 70 26.39 1.60 8.54
C ASN A 70 25.74 1.32 7.17
N ARG A 71 26.55 1.27 6.10
CA ARG A 71 26.06 1.31 4.71
C ARG A 71 25.29 0.09 4.19
N ASP A 72 25.32 -1.03 4.89
CA ASP A 72 24.93 -2.34 4.31
C ASP A 72 23.72 -3.03 4.96
N SER A 73 22.93 -2.34 5.76
CA SER A 73 21.80 -2.96 6.47
C SER A 73 20.50 -2.15 6.34
N PHE A 74 19.37 -2.84 6.19
CA PHE A 74 18.02 -2.27 6.36
C PHE A 74 17.84 -1.52 7.69
N ALA A 75 18.62 -1.90 8.72
CA ALA A 75 18.64 -1.24 10.03
C ALA A 75 19.23 0.19 10.01
N THR A 76 19.72 0.67 8.87
CA THR A 76 20.31 2.00 8.73
C THR A 76 19.37 3.05 8.18
N ILE A 77 18.13 2.68 7.88
CA ILE A 77 17.13 3.57 7.29
C ILE A 77 15.93 3.65 8.22
N TYR A 78 15.64 4.83 8.77
CA TYR A 78 14.52 5.03 9.69
C TYR A 78 13.71 6.28 9.36
N PRO A 79 12.38 6.24 9.65
CA PRO A 79 11.52 7.38 9.42
C PRO A 79 11.89 8.55 10.32
N THR A 80 11.74 9.77 9.82
CA THR A 80 11.72 10.97 10.65
C THR A 80 10.33 11.15 11.27
N LEU A 81 10.24 12.02 12.29
CA LEU A 81 8.94 12.42 12.83
C LEU A 81 8.05 13.08 11.76
N ASN A 82 8.65 13.81 10.81
CA ASN A 82 7.92 14.40 9.69
C ASN A 82 7.36 13.33 8.76
N ASP A 83 8.11 12.24 8.51
CA ASP A 83 7.61 11.12 7.72
C ASP A 83 6.44 10.42 8.39
N VAL A 84 6.49 10.23 9.71
CA VAL A 84 5.35 9.68 10.47
C VAL A 84 4.11 10.57 10.33
N LYS A 85 4.27 11.89 10.47
CA LYS A 85 3.17 12.85 10.24
C LYS A 85 2.64 12.80 8.81
N LEU A 86 3.56 12.71 7.83
CA LEU A 86 3.21 12.59 6.43
C LEU A 86 2.42 11.31 6.14
N LEU A 87 2.84 10.17 6.72
CA LEU A 87 2.13 8.91 6.63
C LEU A 87 0.71 9.01 7.20
N VAL A 88 0.57 9.52 8.42
CA VAL A 88 -0.75 9.71 9.07
C VAL A 88 -1.66 10.60 8.21
N ASN A 89 -1.16 11.73 7.72
CA ASN A 89 -1.92 12.62 6.85
C ASN A 89 -2.30 11.93 5.53
N THR A 90 -1.39 11.16 4.94
CA THR A 90 -1.68 10.38 3.72
C THR A 90 -2.84 9.42 3.95
N VAL A 91 -2.82 8.65 5.04
CA VAL A 91 -3.92 7.74 5.39
C VAL A 91 -5.21 8.50 5.67
N PHE A 92 -5.11 9.61 6.43
CA PHE A 92 -6.28 10.41 6.82
C PHE A 92 -7.01 11.03 5.62
N HIS A 93 -6.27 11.55 4.64
CA HIS A 93 -6.83 12.24 3.46
C HIS A 93 -7.06 11.35 2.25
N SER A 94 -6.67 10.08 2.27
CA SER A 94 -6.98 9.15 1.19
C SER A 94 -8.25 8.35 1.51
N ASP A 95 -9.02 7.99 0.49
CA ASP A 95 -10.27 7.22 0.64
C ASP A 95 -10.02 5.72 0.66
N LEU A 96 -8.99 5.24 -0.03
CA LEU A 96 -8.60 3.84 -0.10
C LEU A 96 -7.10 3.70 -0.41
N VAL A 97 -6.55 2.50 -0.24
CA VAL A 97 -5.17 2.18 -0.65
C VAL A 97 -5.14 0.96 -1.58
N LEU A 98 -4.27 1.04 -2.59
CA LEU A 98 -3.85 -0.09 -3.42
C LEU A 98 -2.38 -0.38 -3.17
N ASN A 99 -2.04 -1.66 -3.03
CA ASN A 99 -0.64 -2.08 -2.91
C ASN A 99 -0.49 -3.58 -3.21
N LEU A 100 0.75 -4.05 -3.24
CA LEU A 100 1.11 -5.46 -3.40
C LEU A 100 1.48 -6.05 -2.02
N GLY A 101 0.46 -6.35 -1.20
CA GLY A 101 0.67 -7.00 0.09
C GLY A 101 1.41 -6.16 1.15
N SER A 102 1.31 -4.84 1.08
CA SER A 102 1.97 -3.96 2.05
C SER A 102 1.20 -3.86 3.37
N THR A 103 1.96 -3.67 4.46
CA THR A 103 1.43 -3.37 5.81
C THR A 103 0.63 -2.07 5.88
N MET A 104 0.70 -1.20 4.87
CA MET A 104 -0.18 -0.04 4.74
C MET A 104 -1.67 -0.37 4.85
N ALA A 105 -2.05 -1.62 4.56
CA ALA A 105 -3.42 -2.08 4.78
C ALA A 105 -3.86 -1.95 6.25
N HIS A 106 -2.95 -2.17 7.20
CA HIS A 106 -3.24 -2.00 8.63
C HIS A 106 -3.38 -0.52 9.00
N ASP A 107 -2.53 0.36 8.44
CA ASP A 107 -2.62 1.80 8.67
C ASP A 107 -3.98 2.34 8.20
N PHE A 108 -4.46 1.88 7.05
CA PHE A 108 -5.80 2.22 6.55
C PHE A 108 -6.91 1.60 7.39
N ALA A 109 -6.73 0.36 7.88
CA ALA A 109 -7.68 -0.31 8.76
C ALA A 109 -7.89 0.44 10.09
N VAL A 110 -6.84 1.08 10.66
CA VAL A 110 -6.95 1.93 11.86
C VAL A 110 -8.00 3.03 11.69
N LEU A 111 -8.09 3.63 10.50
CA LEU A 111 -9.08 4.66 10.17
C LEU A 111 -10.33 4.08 9.49
N ASN A 112 -10.52 2.76 9.56
CA ASN A 112 -11.64 2.03 8.95
C ASN A 112 -11.77 2.24 7.43
N LYS A 113 -10.64 2.43 6.73
CA LYS A 113 -10.59 2.65 5.28
C LYS A 113 -10.24 1.37 4.51
N PRO A 114 -10.79 1.20 3.30
CA PRO A 114 -10.57 -0.01 2.50
C PRO A 114 -9.16 -0.10 1.93
N CYS A 115 -8.68 -1.33 1.80
CA CYS A 115 -7.47 -1.68 1.08
C CYS A 115 -7.78 -2.68 -0.02
N PHE A 116 -7.12 -2.52 -1.17
CA PHE A 116 -7.04 -3.53 -2.21
C PHE A 116 -5.63 -4.05 -2.36
N TYR A 117 -5.50 -5.36 -2.42
CA TYR A 117 -4.30 -6.07 -2.82
C TYR A 117 -4.35 -6.44 -4.30
N LEU A 118 -3.30 -6.09 -5.03
CA LEU A 118 -3.12 -6.48 -6.42
C LEU A 118 -2.75 -7.96 -6.49
N ASN A 119 -3.56 -8.76 -7.15
CA ASN A 119 -3.44 -10.23 -7.18
C ASN A 119 -3.45 -10.76 -8.60
N TYR A 120 -2.62 -10.19 -9.47
CA TYR A 120 -2.39 -10.66 -10.82
C TYR A 120 -0.95 -10.40 -11.23
N ASN A 121 -0.45 -11.08 -12.24
CA ASN A 121 0.90 -10.89 -12.75
C ASN A 121 0.88 -9.89 -13.92
N PRO A 122 1.43 -8.65 -13.78
CA PRO A 122 1.36 -7.62 -14.82
C PRO A 122 2.27 -7.94 -16.01
N VAL A 123 3.29 -8.79 -15.81
CA VAL A 123 4.25 -9.21 -16.83
C VAL A 123 4.13 -10.72 -17.07
N LYS A 124 3.83 -11.10 -18.31
CA LYS A 124 3.75 -12.52 -18.70
C LYS A 124 5.14 -13.18 -18.62
N ASN A 125 5.15 -14.44 -18.17
CA ASN A 125 6.36 -15.27 -18.08
C ASN A 125 7.48 -14.67 -17.20
N SER A 126 7.13 -13.85 -16.24
CA SER A 126 8.10 -13.35 -15.26
C SER A 126 8.50 -14.45 -14.25
N ILE A 127 9.72 -14.35 -13.72
CA ILE A 127 10.18 -15.22 -12.62
C ILE A 127 9.40 -14.86 -11.35
N PHE A 128 9.12 -13.58 -11.13
CA PHE A 128 8.31 -13.12 -10.01
C PHE A 128 6.84 -13.49 -10.24
N LYS A 129 6.22 -14.05 -9.22
CA LYS A 129 4.81 -14.42 -9.20
C LYS A 129 4.11 -13.75 -8.03
N VAL A 130 2.95 -13.18 -8.28
CA VAL A 130 2.15 -12.55 -7.21
C VAL A 130 1.72 -13.58 -6.16
N GLU A 131 1.51 -14.82 -6.57
CA GLU A 131 1.17 -15.94 -5.69
C GLU A 131 2.25 -16.20 -4.64
N ASP A 132 3.53 -15.97 -4.99
CA ASP A 132 4.65 -16.11 -4.05
C ASP A 132 4.57 -15.06 -2.94
N VAL A 133 4.13 -13.84 -3.26
CA VAL A 133 3.93 -12.77 -2.26
C VAL A 133 2.91 -13.20 -1.22
N TYR A 134 1.75 -13.69 -1.65
CA TYR A 134 0.66 -14.05 -0.73
C TYR A 134 0.85 -15.41 -0.06
N SER A 135 1.91 -16.16 -0.42
CA SER A 135 2.31 -17.40 0.27
C SER A 135 3.07 -17.15 1.58
N PHE A 136 3.56 -15.93 1.81
CA PHE A 136 4.30 -15.61 3.04
C PHE A 136 3.42 -15.76 4.30
N GLN A 137 4.04 -16.26 5.37
CA GLN A 137 3.35 -16.62 6.61
C GLN A 137 2.49 -15.49 7.22
N HIS A 138 2.90 -14.24 7.09
CA HIS A 138 2.14 -13.11 7.67
C HIS A 138 0.76 -12.92 7.02
N PHE A 139 0.54 -13.38 5.79
CA PHE A 139 -0.78 -13.37 5.15
C PHE A 139 -1.74 -14.43 5.70
N ASN A 140 -1.27 -15.40 6.50
CA ASN A 140 -2.15 -16.33 7.21
C ASN A 140 -3.12 -15.61 8.15
N SER A 141 -2.80 -14.38 8.56
CA SER A 141 -3.70 -13.54 9.35
C SER A 141 -4.99 -13.15 8.62
N LEU A 142 -4.99 -13.22 7.28
CA LEU A 142 -6.16 -12.97 6.42
C LEU A 142 -7.04 -14.21 6.19
N LYS A 143 -6.58 -15.38 6.68
CA LYS A 143 -7.31 -16.61 6.47
C LYS A 143 -8.69 -16.56 7.14
N ASP A 144 -9.71 -16.94 6.39
CA ASP A 144 -11.11 -16.98 6.83
C ASP A 144 -11.70 -15.62 7.27
N ILE A 145 -11.15 -14.51 6.72
CA ILE A 145 -11.58 -13.14 7.04
C ILE A 145 -11.60 -12.25 5.79
N ASP A 146 -12.66 -11.46 5.63
CA ASP A 146 -12.80 -10.48 4.55
C ASP A 146 -12.27 -9.11 4.99
N ALA A 147 -10.95 -8.97 5.05
CA ALA A 147 -10.30 -7.75 5.55
C ALA A 147 -9.79 -6.81 4.46
N VAL A 148 -9.51 -7.33 3.26
CA VAL A 148 -9.04 -6.58 2.09
C VAL A 148 -9.75 -7.03 0.84
N GLY A 149 -9.89 -6.14 -0.14
CA GLY A 149 -10.29 -6.54 -1.49
C GLY A 149 -9.11 -7.11 -2.27
N PHE A 150 -9.36 -8.04 -3.19
CA PHE A 150 -8.36 -8.51 -4.14
C PHE A 150 -8.74 -8.09 -5.56
N ILE A 151 -7.79 -7.48 -6.27
CA ILE A 151 -7.90 -7.16 -7.69
C ILE A 151 -7.18 -8.26 -8.46
N ASN A 152 -7.95 -9.17 -9.06
CA ASN A 152 -7.40 -10.36 -9.71
C ASN A 152 -7.05 -10.14 -11.19
N HIS A 153 -7.53 -9.05 -11.80
CA HIS A 153 -7.25 -8.70 -13.18
C HIS A 153 -7.13 -7.18 -13.31
N LYS A 154 -6.29 -6.72 -14.23
CA LYS A 154 -6.16 -5.30 -14.57
C LYS A 154 -7.52 -4.64 -14.82
N ASN A 155 -8.35 -5.25 -15.64
CA ASN A 155 -9.67 -4.71 -16.03
C ASN A 155 -10.66 -4.56 -14.85
N ASP A 156 -10.36 -5.15 -13.70
CA ASP A 156 -11.17 -5.00 -12.48
C ASP A 156 -10.83 -3.74 -11.69
N ILE A 157 -9.70 -3.08 -11.97
CA ILE A 157 -9.21 -1.91 -11.22
C ILE A 157 -10.24 -0.80 -11.24
N LYS A 158 -10.62 -0.34 -12.43
CA LYS A 158 -11.59 0.75 -12.61
C LYS A 158 -12.89 0.48 -11.87
N LYS A 159 -13.47 -0.70 -12.08
CA LYS A 159 -14.74 -1.08 -11.46
C LYS A 159 -14.64 -1.12 -9.93
N ASN A 160 -13.62 -1.76 -9.37
CA ASN A 160 -13.48 -1.89 -7.92
C ASN A 160 -13.26 -0.53 -7.25
N ILE A 161 -12.43 0.34 -7.83
CA ILE A 161 -12.20 1.69 -7.30
C ILE A 161 -13.48 2.51 -7.39
N TYR A 162 -14.14 2.54 -8.55
CA TYR A 162 -15.36 3.32 -8.75
C TYR A 162 -16.48 2.87 -7.81
N ASP A 163 -16.71 1.55 -7.69
CA ASP A 163 -17.72 1.01 -6.79
C ASP A 163 -17.42 1.35 -5.31
N THR A 164 -16.16 1.37 -4.93
CA THR A 164 -15.76 1.70 -3.55
C THR A 164 -15.97 3.18 -3.23
N LEU A 165 -15.69 4.07 -4.17
CA LEU A 165 -15.78 5.52 -3.96
C LEU A 165 -17.22 6.05 -4.12
N PHE A 166 -18.02 5.46 -4.99
CA PHE A 166 -19.30 6.04 -5.44
C PHE A 166 -20.51 5.13 -5.24
N SER A 167 -20.33 3.91 -4.74
CA SER A 167 -21.43 3.02 -4.40
C SER A 167 -21.41 2.62 -2.93
N SER A 168 -22.46 1.93 -2.48
CA SER A 168 -22.53 1.41 -1.11
C SER A 168 -21.77 0.08 -0.91
N LYS A 169 -20.93 -0.31 -1.86
CA LYS A 169 -20.18 -1.57 -1.78
C LYS A 169 -19.12 -1.48 -0.68
N VAL A 170 -19.25 -2.32 0.33
CA VAL A 170 -18.26 -2.43 1.41
C VAL A 170 -17.18 -3.41 1.01
N ILE A 171 -15.94 -2.97 1.03
CA ILE A 171 -14.75 -3.78 0.76
C ILE A 171 -14.01 -4.02 2.07
N GLY A 172 -13.63 -5.26 2.34
CA GLY A 172 -12.90 -5.61 3.55
C GLY A 172 -13.70 -5.33 4.82
N LYS A 173 -14.93 -5.86 4.91
CA LYS A 173 -15.85 -5.62 6.04
C LYS A 173 -15.26 -6.02 7.39
N ASP A 174 -14.32 -6.97 7.40
CA ASP A 174 -13.67 -7.48 8.61
C ASP A 174 -12.33 -6.81 8.92
N ARG A 175 -12.01 -5.66 8.27
CA ARG A 175 -10.70 -4.99 8.44
C ARG A 175 -10.36 -4.64 9.88
N ILE A 176 -11.35 -4.26 10.68
CA ILE A 176 -11.17 -3.98 12.10
C ILE A 176 -10.90 -5.27 12.88
N ASN A 177 -11.61 -6.36 12.56
CA ASN A 177 -11.36 -7.66 13.19
C ASN A 177 -9.96 -8.17 12.84
N TRP A 178 -9.50 -7.94 11.61
CA TRP A 178 -8.16 -8.27 11.18
C TRP A 178 -7.11 -7.44 11.91
N LEU A 179 -7.31 -6.13 12.04
CA LEU A 179 -6.44 -5.25 12.83
C LEU A 179 -6.31 -5.76 14.26
N ASN A 180 -7.41 -6.17 14.89
CA ASN A 180 -7.45 -6.70 16.25
C ASN A 180 -6.70 -8.03 16.42
N ARG A 181 -6.46 -8.79 15.33
CA ARG A 181 -5.61 -10.00 15.36
C ARG A 181 -4.11 -9.67 15.35
N ILE A 182 -3.74 -8.50 14.83
CA ILE A 182 -2.34 -8.13 14.57
C ILE A 182 -1.80 -7.21 15.64
N VAL A 183 -2.63 -6.31 16.15
CA VAL A 183 -2.23 -5.22 17.04
C VAL A 183 -2.76 -5.46 18.44
N LEU A 184 -1.89 -5.28 19.45
CA LEU A 184 -2.28 -5.36 20.86
C LEU A 184 -3.30 -4.25 21.20
N HIS A 185 -4.24 -4.59 22.06
CA HIS A 185 -5.27 -3.66 22.52
C HIS A 185 -5.10 -3.32 24.00
N PRO A 186 -5.50 -2.12 24.37
CA PRO A 186 -6.00 -1.03 23.54
C PRO A 186 -4.87 -0.30 22.79
N LEU A 187 -5.14 0.12 21.56
CA LEU A 187 -4.16 0.73 20.64
C LEU A 187 -3.42 1.94 21.25
N GLU A 188 -4.14 2.78 21.98
CA GLU A 188 -3.60 3.97 22.62
C GLU A 188 -2.59 3.69 23.74
N LYS A 189 -2.52 2.45 24.20
CA LYS A 189 -1.57 2.00 25.24
C LYS A 189 -0.41 1.17 24.71
N ASN A 190 -0.38 0.85 23.41
CA ASN A 190 0.61 -0.08 22.86
C ASN A 190 2.04 0.34 23.15
N SER A 191 2.39 1.61 22.96
CA SER A 191 3.76 2.08 23.25
C SER A 191 4.10 1.96 24.74
N LYS A 192 3.15 2.23 25.64
CA LYS A 192 3.34 2.08 27.06
C LYS A 192 3.49 0.60 27.46
N ASN A 193 2.61 -0.26 26.96
CA ASN A 193 2.67 -1.71 27.23
C ASN A 193 4.00 -2.29 26.75
N LEU A 194 4.50 -1.86 25.56
CA LEU A 194 5.78 -2.32 25.04
C LEU A 194 6.95 -1.90 25.95
N ILE A 195 6.93 -0.68 26.48
CA ILE A 195 7.97 -0.20 27.40
C ILE A 195 7.93 -1.00 28.70
N GLU A 196 6.76 -1.23 29.27
CA GLU A 196 6.57 -2.01 30.52
C GLU A 196 7.03 -3.48 30.40
N GLU A 197 6.99 -4.06 29.19
CA GLU A 197 7.49 -5.43 28.95
C GLU A 197 9.02 -5.50 28.75
N ILE A 198 9.69 -4.38 28.49
CA ILE A 198 11.14 -4.31 28.27
C ILE A 198 11.88 -3.97 29.57
N GLU A 199 11.27 -3.25 30.49
CA GLU A 199 11.80 -2.91 31.80
C GLU A 199 11.77 -4.10 32.78
#